data_90022cdacfd1a1da870e345b4b3ac33e
#
_entry.id   90022cdacfd1a1da870e345b4b3ac33e
#
_cell.length_a   1.000
_cell.length_b   1.000
_cell.length_c   1.000
_cell.angle_alpha   90.00
_cell.angle_beta   90.00
_cell.angle_gamma   90.00
#
_symmetry.space_group_name_H-M   'P 1'
#
loop_
_entity.id
_entity.type
_entity.pdbx_description
1 polymer ?
#
loop_
_entity_poly.entity_id
_entity_poly.type
_entity_poly.pdbx_seq_one_letter_code
_entity_poly.pdbx_strand_id
1 'polypeptide(L)'
;MHKEPLIGDRVFLVHGLLSPQECAAHVAYSEAAGYEDAGLGGVADPVLFEQLRDNARVLRDDAALAESLYRRVAPFLPDWEGWRPVGLSTYWRYYRYDPGQRFAPHMDGCHSTPESDRSWFTLLIYLNEEFEGDGTNFYRSRHDILRVRPPKGSAVVFLHEQMHEGAEVLSGRKYAMRTDVMYRPISAESPDRRAGSTSDG
;
A
#
# COMPACT_ATOMS: atom_id res chain seq x y z
N MET A 1 -10.54 -2.51 -14.65
CA MET A 1 -9.27 -2.62 -13.90
C MET A 1 -8.24 -3.33 -14.76
N HIS A 2 -6.96 -2.91 -14.73
CA HIS A 2 -5.83 -3.60 -15.36
C HIS A 2 -4.55 -3.28 -14.59
N LYS A 3 -3.56 -4.20 -14.68
CA LYS A 3 -2.23 -4.03 -14.09
C LYS A 3 -1.29 -3.41 -15.11
N GLU A 4 -0.50 -2.43 -14.66
CA GLU A 4 0.60 -1.82 -15.42
C GLU A 4 1.91 -2.00 -14.63
N PRO A 5 2.86 -2.83 -15.09
CA PRO A 5 4.14 -3.00 -14.43
C PRO A 5 5.00 -1.74 -14.59
N LEU A 6 5.64 -1.28 -13.49
CA LEU A 6 6.57 -0.15 -13.48
C LEU A 6 8.01 -0.58 -13.20
N ILE A 7 8.20 -1.46 -12.19
CA ILE A 7 9.46 -2.13 -11.87
C ILE A 7 9.15 -3.64 -11.73
N GLY A 8 8.77 -4.27 -12.83
CA GLY A 8 8.30 -5.65 -12.82
C GLY A 8 7.16 -5.85 -11.78
N ASP A 9 7.23 -6.95 -11.03
CA ASP A 9 6.28 -7.22 -9.95
C ASP A 9 6.61 -6.51 -8.62
N ARG A 10 7.73 -5.81 -8.54
CA ARG A 10 8.12 -5.05 -7.34
C ARG A 10 7.35 -3.75 -7.16
N VAL A 11 6.99 -3.09 -8.27
CA VAL A 11 6.17 -1.86 -8.29
C VAL A 11 5.29 -1.89 -9.52
N PHE A 12 3.98 -1.77 -9.33
CA PHE A 12 3.01 -1.73 -10.43
C PHE A 12 1.77 -0.91 -10.06
N LEU A 13 1.06 -0.43 -11.07
CA LEU A 13 -0.24 0.21 -10.92
C LEU A 13 -1.36 -0.80 -11.13
N VAL A 14 -2.45 -0.60 -10.41
CA VAL A 14 -3.76 -1.21 -10.67
C VAL A 14 -4.73 -0.08 -10.96
N HIS A 15 -5.06 0.09 -12.23
CA HIS A 15 -5.94 1.15 -12.68
C HIS A 15 -7.41 0.86 -12.37
N GLY A 16 -8.14 1.91 -11.92
CA GLY A 16 -9.58 1.85 -11.73
C GLY A 16 -10.02 0.94 -10.58
N LEU A 17 -9.23 0.83 -9.51
CA LEU A 17 -9.58 0.05 -8.32
C LEU A 17 -10.79 0.63 -7.58
N LEU A 18 -10.91 1.96 -7.54
CA LEU A 18 -12.07 2.70 -7.03
C LEU A 18 -12.70 3.52 -8.13
N SER A 19 -14.03 3.65 -8.09
CA SER A 19 -14.77 4.62 -8.89
C SER A 19 -14.57 6.05 -8.37
N PRO A 20 -14.85 7.09 -9.20
CA PRO A 20 -14.80 8.48 -8.75
C PRO A 20 -15.71 8.77 -7.55
N GLN A 21 -16.85 8.10 -7.46
CA GLN A 21 -17.82 8.24 -6.35
C GLN A 21 -17.27 7.63 -5.06
N GLU A 22 -16.62 6.45 -5.13
CA GLU A 22 -15.96 5.84 -3.99
C GLU A 22 -14.80 6.70 -3.49
N CYS A 23 -14.00 7.26 -4.40
CA CYS A 23 -12.93 8.20 -4.02
C CYS A 23 -13.49 9.43 -3.28
N ALA A 24 -14.55 10.05 -3.80
CA ALA A 24 -15.18 11.18 -3.14
C ALA A 24 -15.74 10.83 -1.75
N ALA A 25 -16.34 9.64 -1.60
CA ALA A 25 -16.83 9.15 -0.32
C ALA A 25 -15.68 8.94 0.71
N HIS A 26 -14.54 8.40 0.27
CA HIS A 26 -13.36 8.25 1.13
C HIS A 26 -12.76 9.59 1.54
N VAL A 27 -12.70 10.58 0.65
CA VAL A 27 -12.25 11.95 0.99
C VAL A 27 -13.21 12.58 2.00
N ALA A 28 -14.54 12.53 1.75
CA ALA A 28 -15.54 13.08 2.65
C ALA A 28 -15.47 12.42 4.06
N TYR A 29 -15.32 11.09 4.10
CA TYR A 29 -15.14 10.36 5.36
C TYR A 29 -13.91 10.86 6.13
N SER A 30 -12.76 10.95 5.47
CA SER A 30 -11.50 11.32 6.14
C SER A 30 -11.48 12.77 6.61
N GLU A 31 -12.12 13.70 5.87
CA GLU A 31 -12.30 15.09 6.32
C GLU A 31 -13.26 15.17 7.53
N ALA A 32 -14.34 14.41 7.52
CA ALA A 32 -15.29 14.37 8.64
C ALA A 32 -14.70 13.74 9.91
N ALA A 33 -13.80 12.74 9.75
CA ALA A 33 -13.10 12.11 10.87
C ALA A 33 -12.08 13.04 11.54
N GLY A 34 -11.59 14.04 10.82
CA GLY A 34 -10.59 15.01 11.30
C GLY A 34 -9.17 14.47 11.16
N TYR A 35 -8.35 15.19 10.42
CA TYR A 35 -6.94 14.85 10.24
C TYR A 35 -6.09 15.33 11.42
N GLU A 36 -5.21 14.47 11.87
CA GLU A 36 -4.18 14.78 12.86
C GLU A 36 -2.80 14.77 12.19
N ASP A 37 -1.83 15.48 12.76
CA ASP A 37 -0.45 15.41 12.31
C ASP A 37 0.03 13.96 12.35
N ALA A 38 0.59 13.53 11.23
CA ALA A 38 1.01 12.14 11.11
C ALA A 38 2.27 11.88 11.96
N GLY A 39 2.10 11.70 13.27
CA GLY A 39 3.17 11.33 14.18
C GLY A 39 4.00 10.13 13.67
N LEU A 40 5.33 10.15 13.82
CA LEU A 40 6.17 8.98 13.63
C LEU A 40 6.15 8.19 14.95
N GLY A 41 5.38 7.10 15.01
CA GLY A 41 5.44 6.21 16.16
C GLY A 41 6.90 5.79 16.42
N GLY A 42 7.44 6.20 17.58
CA GLY A 42 8.77 5.79 18.01
C GLY A 42 9.94 6.74 17.71
N VAL A 43 9.77 7.84 17.00
CA VAL A 43 10.80 8.88 16.86
C VAL A 43 10.61 9.91 17.95
N ALA A 44 11.58 10.00 18.87
CA ALA A 44 11.52 10.87 20.05
C ALA A 44 11.90 12.34 19.75
N ASP A 45 12.45 12.62 18.55
CA ASP A 45 12.92 13.96 18.18
C ASP A 45 11.91 14.66 17.24
N PRO A 46 11.20 15.70 17.72
CA PRO A 46 10.22 16.43 16.91
C PRO A 46 10.82 17.10 15.67
N VAL A 47 12.08 17.56 15.73
CA VAL A 47 12.74 18.26 14.61
C VAL A 47 13.09 17.28 13.50
N LEU A 48 13.60 16.10 13.86
CA LEU A 48 13.88 15.02 12.88
C LEU A 48 12.57 14.52 12.28
N PHE A 49 11.51 14.53 13.05
CA PHE A 49 10.17 14.17 12.65
C PHE A 49 9.62 15.05 11.52
N GLU A 50 9.60 16.38 11.71
CA GLU A 50 9.11 17.34 10.70
C GLU A 50 9.92 17.27 9.40
N GLN A 51 11.23 16.93 9.50
CA GLN A 51 12.09 16.74 8.32
C GLN A 51 11.75 15.48 7.51
N LEU A 52 11.21 14.44 8.18
CA LEU A 52 10.88 13.18 7.54
C LEU A 52 9.45 13.16 7.01
N ARG A 53 8.50 13.79 7.72
CA ARG A 53 7.10 13.67 7.38
C ARG A 53 6.28 14.79 8.03
N ASP A 54 5.60 15.58 7.21
CA ASP A 54 4.80 16.71 7.64
C ASP A 54 3.32 16.67 7.18
N ASN A 55 2.90 15.57 6.53
CA ASN A 55 1.52 15.39 6.12
C ASN A 55 0.60 14.98 7.28
N ALA A 56 -0.70 15.21 7.14
CA ALA A 56 -1.71 14.79 8.08
C ALA A 56 -2.28 13.39 7.77
N ARG A 57 -2.80 12.71 8.81
CA ARG A 57 -3.40 11.37 8.65
C ARG A 57 -4.67 11.17 9.48
N VAL A 58 -5.53 10.25 9.01
CA VAL A 58 -6.62 9.62 9.76
C VAL A 58 -6.38 8.11 9.78
N LEU A 59 -6.62 7.49 10.91
CA LEU A 59 -6.50 6.03 11.08
C LEU A 59 -7.89 5.42 11.18
N ARG A 60 -8.08 4.26 10.52
CA ARG A 60 -9.34 3.51 10.56
C ARG A 60 -9.03 2.02 10.55
N ASP A 61 -9.67 1.28 11.45
CA ASP A 61 -9.75 -0.19 11.37
C ASP A 61 -11.05 -0.57 10.68
N ASP A 62 -10.97 -1.25 9.51
CA ASP A 62 -12.14 -1.60 8.70
C ASP A 62 -11.91 -2.91 7.95
N ALA A 63 -12.38 -4.00 8.53
CA ALA A 63 -12.27 -5.33 7.95
C ALA A 63 -13.16 -5.49 6.70
N ALA A 64 -14.35 -4.86 6.68
CA ALA A 64 -15.25 -4.96 5.53
C ALA A 64 -14.67 -4.26 4.29
N LEU A 65 -14.03 -3.11 4.48
CA LEU A 65 -13.32 -2.40 3.42
C LEU A 65 -12.13 -3.24 2.92
N ALA A 66 -11.33 -3.83 3.83
CA ALA A 66 -10.20 -4.68 3.50
C ALA A 66 -10.64 -5.88 2.65
N GLU A 67 -11.68 -6.59 3.07
CA GLU A 67 -12.25 -7.73 2.32
C GLU A 67 -12.77 -7.31 0.94
N SER A 68 -13.53 -6.21 0.86
CA SER A 68 -14.09 -5.71 -0.40
C SER A 68 -13.01 -5.34 -1.41
N LEU A 69 -11.96 -4.62 -0.97
CA LEU A 69 -10.88 -4.20 -1.85
C LEU A 69 -9.92 -5.34 -2.17
N TYR A 70 -9.70 -6.27 -1.25
CA TYR A 70 -8.93 -7.48 -1.54
C TYR A 70 -9.50 -8.26 -2.72
N ARG A 71 -10.81 -8.52 -2.75
CA ARG A 71 -11.46 -9.20 -3.87
C ARG A 71 -11.22 -8.54 -5.21
N ARG A 72 -11.11 -7.20 -5.25
CA ARG A 72 -10.84 -6.44 -6.47
C ARG A 72 -9.37 -6.51 -6.88
N VAL A 73 -8.43 -6.39 -5.93
CA VAL A 73 -7.00 -6.31 -6.22
C VAL A 73 -6.32 -7.66 -6.33
N ALA A 74 -6.83 -8.71 -5.69
CA ALA A 74 -6.23 -10.04 -5.62
C ALA A 74 -5.78 -10.62 -6.98
N PRO A 75 -6.55 -10.48 -8.10
CA PRO A 75 -6.12 -11.01 -9.39
C PRO A 75 -4.84 -10.38 -9.96
N PHE A 76 -4.39 -9.26 -9.41
CA PHE A 76 -3.20 -8.53 -9.86
C PHE A 76 -1.98 -8.73 -8.96
N LEU A 77 -2.19 -9.28 -7.75
CA LEU A 77 -1.13 -9.48 -6.76
C LEU A 77 -0.28 -10.71 -7.13
N PRO A 78 1.05 -10.60 -7.14
CA PRO A 78 1.92 -11.74 -7.41
C PRO A 78 2.10 -12.63 -6.16
N ASP A 79 2.36 -13.91 -6.36
CA ASP A 79 3.07 -14.69 -5.35
C ASP A 79 4.50 -14.11 -5.20
N TRP A 80 5.05 -14.11 -3.99
CA TRP A 80 6.33 -13.50 -3.71
C TRP A 80 7.18 -14.36 -2.76
N GLU A 81 8.36 -14.78 -3.22
CA GLU A 81 9.35 -15.54 -2.42
C GLU A 81 8.76 -16.73 -1.63
N GLY A 82 7.89 -17.50 -2.26
CA GLY A 82 7.23 -18.64 -1.64
C GLY A 82 6.05 -18.29 -0.74
N TRP A 83 5.54 -17.05 -0.85
CA TRP A 83 4.34 -16.57 -0.16
C TRP A 83 3.26 -16.19 -1.16
N ARG A 84 1.99 -16.39 -0.80
CA ARG A 84 0.84 -15.95 -1.61
C ARG A 84 0.01 -14.90 -0.88
N PRO A 85 -0.59 -13.96 -1.61
CA PRO A 85 -1.48 -12.96 -1.01
C PRO A 85 -2.74 -13.64 -0.47
N VAL A 86 -3.16 -13.27 0.74
CA VAL A 86 -4.34 -13.84 1.43
C VAL A 86 -5.33 -12.80 1.91
N GLY A 87 -4.98 -11.52 1.87
CA GLY A 87 -5.85 -10.44 2.33
C GLY A 87 -5.18 -9.08 2.29
N LEU A 88 -5.93 -8.08 2.75
CA LEU A 88 -5.41 -6.77 3.11
C LEU A 88 -5.46 -6.62 4.62
N SER A 89 -4.53 -5.86 5.19
CA SER A 89 -4.62 -5.42 6.58
C SER A 89 -5.89 -4.60 6.78
N THR A 90 -6.57 -4.78 7.91
CA THR A 90 -7.77 -4.00 8.24
C THR A 90 -7.44 -2.56 8.64
N TYR A 91 -6.15 -2.30 8.87
CA TYR A 91 -5.65 -1.02 9.34
C TYR A 91 -5.38 -0.07 8.18
N TRP A 92 -6.25 0.92 8.01
CA TRP A 92 -6.21 1.92 6.96
C TRP A 92 -5.62 3.23 7.47
N ARG A 93 -4.78 3.86 6.63
CA ARG A 93 -4.18 5.18 6.86
C ARG A 93 -4.63 6.09 5.73
N TYR A 94 -5.45 7.09 6.01
CA TYR A 94 -5.79 8.15 5.08
C TYR A 94 -4.77 9.26 5.23
N TYR A 95 -4.22 9.71 4.12
CA TYR A 95 -3.22 10.76 4.06
C TYR A 95 -3.75 11.97 3.35
N ARG A 96 -3.47 13.14 3.92
CA ARG A 96 -3.70 14.43 3.31
C ARG A 96 -2.40 15.19 3.28
N TYR A 97 -2.07 15.73 2.10
CA TYR A 97 -0.91 16.59 1.90
C TYR A 97 -1.40 17.95 1.41
N ASP A 98 -1.11 19.00 2.14
CA ASP A 98 -1.29 20.39 1.76
C ASP A 98 -0.03 20.91 1.02
N PRO A 99 -0.06 22.07 0.33
CA PRO A 99 1.10 22.63 -0.36
C PRO A 99 2.33 22.74 0.55
N GLY A 100 3.49 22.33 0.04
CA GLY A 100 4.77 22.23 0.75
C GLY A 100 4.97 20.94 1.52
N GLN A 101 3.93 20.14 1.74
CA GLN A 101 4.01 18.90 2.50
C GLN A 101 4.50 17.72 1.67
N ARG A 102 5.26 16.82 2.33
CA ARG A 102 5.87 15.64 1.73
C ARG A 102 6.03 14.51 2.76
N PHE A 103 6.45 13.35 2.28
CA PHE A 103 7.00 12.29 3.10
C PHE A 103 8.34 11.87 2.50
N ALA A 104 9.44 12.20 3.19
CA ALA A 104 10.82 12.00 2.72
C ALA A 104 11.12 10.54 2.33
N PRO A 105 12.21 10.28 1.58
CA PRO A 105 12.58 8.94 1.17
C PRO A 105 12.69 7.95 2.34
N HIS A 106 11.96 6.84 2.24
CA HIS A 106 11.90 5.78 3.25
C HIS A 106 11.56 4.42 2.64
N MET A 107 11.66 3.40 3.43
CA MET A 107 11.09 2.07 3.19
C MET A 107 9.94 1.84 4.18
N ASP A 108 8.96 1.06 3.77
CA ASP A 108 7.86 0.70 4.66
C ASP A 108 8.25 -0.44 5.60
N GLY A 109 7.68 -0.42 6.81
CA GLY A 109 7.83 -1.52 7.76
C GLY A 109 6.88 -2.67 7.43
N CYS A 110 7.33 -3.90 7.60
CA CYS A 110 6.48 -5.08 7.59
C CYS A 110 5.91 -5.37 8.99
N HIS A 111 4.77 -6.04 9.02
CA HIS A 111 4.21 -6.60 10.26
C HIS A 111 3.75 -8.04 10.03
N SER A 112 3.66 -8.81 11.12
CA SER A 112 3.19 -10.19 11.09
C SER A 112 2.00 -10.35 12.04
N THR A 113 1.09 -11.25 11.70
CA THR A 113 -0.01 -11.64 12.58
C THR A 113 0.40 -12.82 13.47
N PRO A 114 -0.36 -13.10 14.55
CA PRO A 114 -0.13 -14.31 15.37
C PRO A 114 -0.21 -15.62 14.57
N GLU A 115 -0.99 -15.64 13.47
CA GLU A 115 -1.17 -16.78 12.56
C GLU A 115 -0.02 -16.94 11.56
N SER A 116 1.06 -16.16 11.70
CA SER A 116 2.24 -16.15 10.83
C SER A 116 2.02 -15.60 9.42
N ASP A 117 0.91 -14.90 9.16
CA ASP A 117 0.77 -14.09 7.96
C ASP A 117 1.67 -12.85 8.08
N ARG A 118 2.23 -12.40 6.97
CA ARG A 118 3.17 -11.28 6.93
C ARG A 118 2.80 -10.30 5.81
N SER A 119 2.98 -9.01 6.05
CA SER A 119 2.86 -8.02 4.99
C SER A 119 4.16 -7.94 4.16
N TRP A 120 4.02 -7.93 2.82
CA TRP A 120 5.12 -7.78 1.88
C TRP A 120 4.99 -6.54 1.00
N PHE A 121 3.77 -6.16 0.67
CA PHE A 121 3.50 -5.05 -0.24
C PHE A 121 2.63 -4.00 0.43
N THR A 122 2.87 -2.76 0.06
CA THR A 122 1.98 -1.63 0.33
C THR A 122 0.99 -1.49 -0.81
N LEU A 123 -0.28 -1.27 -0.49
CA LEU A 123 -1.35 -0.83 -1.39
C LEU A 123 -1.66 0.63 -1.08
N LEU A 124 -1.31 1.55 -1.99
CA LEU A 124 -1.53 2.99 -1.86
C LEU A 124 -2.48 3.47 -2.95
N ILE A 125 -3.69 3.90 -2.58
CA ILE A 125 -4.75 4.32 -3.50
C ILE A 125 -4.82 5.84 -3.54
N TYR A 126 -4.83 6.42 -4.74
CA TYR A 126 -4.98 7.86 -4.96
C TYR A 126 -6.45 8.24 -5.05
N LEU A 127 -6.89 9.16 -4.20
CA LEU A 127 -8.30 9.54 -4.09
C LEU A 127 -8.66 10.76 -4.92
N ASN A 128 -7.66 11.51 -5.40
CA ASN A 128 -7.87 12.69 -6.24
C ASN A 128 -6.68 12.94 -7.19
N GLU A 129 -6.84 13.89 -8.10
CA GLU A 129 -5.84 14.32 -9.09
C GLU A 129 -5.63 15.85 -9.06
N GLU A 130 -6.46 16.57 -8.31
CA GLU A 130 -6.50 18.03 -8.27
C GLU A 130 -5.38 18.59 -7.36
N PHE A 131 -4.12 18.28 -7.70
CA PHE A 131 -2.91 18.83 -7.08
C PHE A 131 -1.77 18.91 -8.10
N GLU A 132 -0.77 19.73 -7.85
CA GLU A 132 0.47 19.79 -8.61
C GLU A 132 1.63 19.18 -7.81
N GLY A 133 2.64 18.69 -8.54
CA GLY A 133 3.76 17.93 -8.01
C GLY A 133 3.72 16.47 -8.42
N ASP A 134 4.77 15.74 -8.08
CA ASP A 134 4.82 14.29 -8.27
C ASP A 134 3.90 13.59 -7.26
N GLY A 135 3.52 12.35 -7.56
CA GLY A 135 2.70 11.55 -6.65
C GLY A 135 3.53 10.79 -5.61
N THR A 136 4.12 9.68 -6.08
CA THR A 136 5.08 8.86 -5.32
C THR A 136 6.30 8.63 -6.21
N ASN A 137 7.48 8.91 -5.68
CA ASN A 137 8.74 8.68 -6.38
C ASN A 137 9.39 7.39 -5.85
N PHE A 138 9.81 6.51 -6.75
CA PHE A 138 10.51 5.27 -6.43
C PHE A 138 11.97 5.36 -6.85
N TYR A 139 12.88 5.02 -5.95
CA TYR A 139 14.33 5.07 -6.18
C TYR A 139 14.82 3.70 -6.64
N ARG A 140 15.21 3.57 -7.92
CA ARG A 140 15.90 2.40 -8.47
C ARG A 140 17.39 2.44 -8.13
N SER A 141 17.94 3.66 -8.06
CA SER A 141 19.28 3.97 -7.57
C SER A 141 19.34 5.41 -7.09
N ARG A 142 20.51 5.86 -6.60
CA ARG A 142 20.72 7.26 -6.18
C ARG A 142 20.41 8.29 -7.28
N HIS A 143 20.53 7.91 -8.55
CA HIS A 143 20.37 8.80 -9.71
C HIS A 143 19.25 8.39 -10.67
N ASP A 144 18.55 7.28 -10.38
CA ASP A 144 17.43 6.79 -11.18
C ASP A 144 16.15 6.77 -10.35
N ILE A 145 15.31 7.77 -10.59
CA ILE A 145 14.05 8.00 -9.86
C ILE A 145 12.90 7.84 -10.85
N LEU A 146 12.04 6.89 -10.54
CA LEU A 146 10.78 6.72 -11.25
C LEU A 146 9.70 7.57 -10.57
N ARG A 147 9.21 8.59 -11.26
CA ARG A 147 8.12 9.46 -10.78
C ARG A 147 6.79 8.88 -11.21
N VAL A 148 5.92 8.63 -10.23
CA VAL A 148 4.62 8.00 -10.48
C VAL A 148 3.51 8.90 -9.94
N ARG A 149 2.60 9.29 -10.83
CA ARG A 149 1.39 10.03 -10.49
C ARG A 149 0.17 9.21 -10.92
N PRO A 150 -0.34 8.32 -10.06
CA PRO A 150 -1.46 7.46 -10.40
C PRO A 150 -2.74 8.27 -10.67
N PRO A 151 -3.54 7.88 -11.67
CA PRO A 151 -4.87 8.46 -11.85
C PRO A 151 -5.77 8.21 -10.63
N LYS A 152 -6.72 9.11 -10.41
CA LYS A 152 -7.75 8.98 -9.35
C LYS A 152 -8.42 7.61 -9.40
N GLY A 153 -8.52 6.97 -8.23
CA GLY A 153 -9.08 5.64 -8.07
C GLY A 153 -8.13 4.51 -8.44
N SER A 154 -6.90 4.82 -8.87
CA SER A 154 -5.85 3.82 -9.11
C SER A 154 -5.01 3.60 -7.87
N ALA A 155 -4.45 2.39 -7.74
CA ALA A 155 -3.51 2.04 -6.69
C ALA A 155 -2.11 1.84 -7.25
N VAL A 156 -1.09 2.31 -6.55
CA VAL A 156 0.26 1.79 -6.71
C VAL A 156 0.50 0.72 -5.64
N VAL A 157 0.97 -0.43 -6.09
CA VAL A 157 1.32 -1.57 -5.24
C VAL A 157 2.82 -1.78 -5.31
N PHE A 158 3.48 -1.85 -4.16
CA PHE A 158 4.94 -1.95 -4.15
C PHE A 158 5.46 -2.68 -2.91
N LEU A 159 6.63 -3.34 -3.06
CA LEU A 159 7.32 -4.00 -1.96
C LEU A 159 7.67 -3.02 -0.85
N HIS A 160 7.54 -3.43 0.42
CA HIS A 160 7.90 -2.61 1.57
C HIS A 160 9.35 -2.13 1.55
N GLU A 161 10.27 -2.97 1.09
CA GLU A 161 11.70 -2.65 0.97
C GLU A 161 12.04 -1.71 -0.21
N GLN A 162 11.07 -1.39 -1.07
CA GLN A 162 11.29 -0.45 -2.17
C GLN A 162 11.40 0.97 -1.61
N MET A 163 12.59 1.56 -1.75
CA MET A 163 12.83 2.95 -1.36
C MET A 163 11.92 3.87 -2.16
N HIS A 164 11.14 4.70 -1.48
CA HIS A 164 10.18 5.61 -2.08
C HIS A 164 9.95 6.84 -1.22
N GLU A 165 9.29 7.85 -1.80
CA GLU A 165 8.84 9.06 -1.09
C GLU A 165 7.44 9.47 -1.54
N GLY A 166 6.69 10.10 -0.65
CA GLY A 166 5.54 10.92 -1.01
C GLY A 166 6.04 12.30 -1.42
N ALA A 167 6.09 12.55 -2.73
CA ALA A 167 6.64 13.79 -3.27
C ALA A 167 5.90 15.02 -2.76
N GLU A 168 6.60 16.16 -2.70
CA GLU A 168 6.07 17.45 -2.28
C GLU A 168 4.88 17.87 -3.16
N VAL A 169 3.83 18.35 -2.51
CA VAL A 169 2.68 18.99 -3.18
C VAL A 169 3.01 20.45 -3.41
N LEU A 170 3.00 20.88 -4.67
CA LEU A 170 3.32 22.25 -5.05
C LEU A 170 2.10 23.17 -4.95
N SER A 171 0.93 22.67 -5.34
CA SER A 171 -0.35 23.37 -5.20
C SER A 171 -1.51 22.37 -5.15
N GLY A 172 -2.68 22.82 -4.70
CA GLY A 172 -3.84 21.96 -4.47
C GLY A 172 -3.68 21.13 -3.19
N ARG A 173 -4.35 19.99 -3.15
CA ARG A 173 -4.33 19.07 -1.99
C ARG A 173 -4.34 17.63 -2.46
N LYS A 174 -3.40 16.81 -2.02
CA LYS A 174 -3.33 15.39 -2.35
C LYS A 174 -3.98 14.54 -1.27
N TYR A 175 -4.88 13.65 -1.69
CA TYR A 175 -5.49 12.63 -0.85
C TYR A 175 -5.11 11.23 -1.32
N ALA A 176 -4.70 10.40 -0.39
CA ALA A 176 -4.42 8.99 -0.63
C ALA A 176 -4.84 8.15 0.56
N MET A 177 -5.10 6.87 0.35
CA MET A 177 -5.32 5.91 1.42
C MET A 177 -4.42 4.69 1.25
N ARG A 178 -3.91 4.16 2.35
CA ARG A 178 -2.93 3.09 2.38
C ARG A 178 -3.36 1.96 3.31
N THR A 179 -3.09 0.75 2.88
CA THR A 179 -3.02 -0.45 3.72
C THR A 179 -1.91 -1.36 3.23
N ASP A 180 -1.73 -2.50 3.91
CA ASP A 180 -0.69 -3.46 3.56
C ASP A 180 -1.32 -4.76 3.04
N VAL A 181 -0.67 -5.39 2.05
CA VAL A 181 -1.10 -6.69 1.51
C VAL A 181 -0.50 -7.80 2.35
N MET A 182 -1.37 -8.66 2.88
CA MET A 182 -1.01 -9.78 3.75
C MET A 182 -0.76 -11.04 2.94
N TYR A 183 0.28 -11.76 3.31
CA TYR A 183 0.74 -12.98 2.64
C TYR A 183 0.89 -14.12 3.64
N ARG A 184 0.66 -15.34 3.14
CA ARG A 184 0.85 -16.60 3.86
C ARG A 184 1.88 -17.46 3.15
N PRO A 185 2.75 -18.22 3.88
CA PRO A 185 3.66 -19.17 3.26
C PRO A 185 2.89 -20.18 2.40
N ILE A 186 3.39 -20.42 1.19
CA ILE A 186 2.92 -21.51 0.39
C ILE A 186 3.48 -22.79 1.00
N SER A 187 2.64 -23.54 1.74
CA SER A 187 3.04 -24.85 2.27
C SER A 187 3.47 -25.73 1.11
N ALA A 188 4.65 -26.32 1.18
CA ALA A 188 4.99 -27.39 0.27
C ALA A 188 3.94 -28.49 0.49
N GLU A 189 3.11 -28.77 -0.51
CA GLU A 189 2.22 -29.92 -0.47
C GLU A 189 3.09 -31.15 -0.24
N SER A 190 2.88 -31.85 0.88
CA SER A 190 3.52 -33.15 1.09
C SER A 190 3.13 -34.03 -0.09
N PRO A 191 4.09 -34.61 -0.82
CA PRO A 191 3.75 -35.51 -1.91
C PRO A 191 2.86 -36.62 -1.36
N ASP A 192 1.72 -36.81 -2.00
CA ASP A 192 0.65 -37.76 -1.74
C ASP A 192 1.26 -39.11 -1.32
N ARG A 193 1.02 -39.56 -0.10
CA ARG A 193 1.27 -40.95 0.32
C ARG A 193 0.26 -41.87 -0.37
N ARG A 194 0.34 -41.94 -1.69
CA ARG A 194 -0.26 -43.04 -2.45
C ARG A 194 0.85 -44.01 -2.83
N ALA A 195 1.11 -44.91 -1.95
CA ALA A 195 1.75 -46.19 -2.35
C ALA A 195 1.36 -47.27 -1.35
N GLY A 196 0.44 -48.12 -1.80
CA GLY A 196 0.55 -49.53 -1.74
C GLY A 196 0.34 -50.19 -0.38
N SER A 197 -0.90 -50.55 -0.09
CA SER A 197 -1.15 -51.84 0.59
C SER A 197 -1.63 -52.85 -0.46
N THR A 198 -0.70 -53.44 -1.17
CA THR A 198 -0.92 -54.77 -1.72
C THR A 198 -0.69 -55.75 -0.60
N SER A 199 -1.78 -56.26 -0.04
CA SER A 199 -1.77 -57.50 0.75
C SER A 199 -1.92 -58.66 -0.22
N ASP A 200 -0.81 -59.34 -0.51
CA ASP A 200 -0.82 -60.72 -0.97
C ASP A 200 -0.61 -61.64 0.22
N GLY A 201 -1.37 -62.73 0.26
CA GLY A 201 -1.17 -63.91 1.10
C GLY A 201 -2.45 -64.53 1.52
#